data_fa4f91fd2cfa3d188519cc456bb1f52f
#
_entry.id   fa4f91fd2cfa3d188519cc456bb1f52f
#
_cell.length_a   1.000
_cell.length_b   1.000
_cell.length_c   1.000
_cell.angle_alpha   90.00
_cell.angle_beta   90.00
_cell.angle_gamma   90.00
#
_symmetry.space_group_name_H-M   'P 1'
#
loop_
_entity.id
_entity.type
_entity.pdbx_description
1 polymer ?
#
loop_
_entity_poly.entity_id
_entity_poly.type
_entity_poly.pdbx_seq_one_letter_code
_entity_poly.pdbx_strand_id
1 'polypeptide(L)'
;PSSSSAASDVYKRQDLDSGKVRVAEKINGEWVTHQHIKKAIMLSFRMYPMENLNGPYSSWYDKAHLLKGKTAGWTKEDHEKAGFRMVPNSPVRKGSFVGKNAVLMPCYVNIGAYIDEGTMIDTFARAGSCCQIGKNCHISAGSGVGGVLEPAQALPTIIEDNVFLGAMSEVVEGVIVGEGSVLSMGMYIGQS
;
A
#
# COMPACT_ATOMS: atom_id res chain seq x y z
N PRO A 1 -23.64 1.61 13.84
CA PRO A 1 -22.97 0.35 13.53
C PRO A 1 -22.88 -0.48 14.81
N SER A 2 -23.23 -1.77 14.75
CA SER A 2 -23.12 -2.64 15.91
C SER A 2 -21.65 -2.76 16.34
N SER A 3 -21.39 -2.89 17.64
CA SER A 3 -20.04 -3.03 18.19
C SER A 3 -19.23 -4.16 17.55
N SER A 4 -19.89 -5.19 17.03
CA SER A 4 -19.26 -6.31 16.33
C SER A 4 -18.70 -5.95 14.95
N SER A 5 -19.30 -5.02 14.20
CA SER A 5 -18.80 -4.62 12.88
C SER A 5 -17.55 -3.73 12.99
N ALA A 6 -17.53 -2.81 13.95
CA ALA A 6 -16.36 -1.97 14.21
C ALA A 6 -15.17 -2.80 14.70
N ALA A 7 -15.38 -3.75 15.60
CA ALA A 7 -14.32 -4.66 16.06
C ALA A 7 -13.74 -5.49 14.90
N SER A 8 -14.58 -6.06 14.05
CA SER A 8 -14.14 -6.82 12.87
C SER A 8 -13.29 -5.98 11.91
N ASP A 9 -13.62 -4.70 11.72
CA ASP A 9 -12.87 -3.79 10.86
C ASP A 9 -11.49 -3.43 11.46
N VAL A 10 -11.44 -3.20 12.77
CA VAL A 10 -10.16 -2.96 13.48
C VAL A 10 -9.23 -4.15 13.35
N TYR A 11 -9.72 -5.37 13.57
CA TYR A 11 -8.91 -6.58 13.40
C TYR A 11 -8.37 -6.74 11.97
N LYS A 12 -9.21 -6.56 10.97
CA LYS A 12 -8.78 -6.66 9.56
C LYS A 12 -7.72 -5.62 9.18
N ARG A 13 -7.80 -4.41 9.71
CA ARG A 13 -6.75 -3.39 9.49
C ARG A 13 -5.44 -3.74 10.15
N GLN A 14 -5.45 -4.26 11.38
CA GLN A 14 -4.25 -4.74 12.07
C GLN A 14 -3.61 -5.90 11.32
N ASP A 15 -4.41 -6.82 10.80
CA ASP A 15 -3.95 -7.94 9.99
C ASP A 15 -3.34 -7.47 8.64
N LEU A 16 -3.92 -6.45 8.00
CA LEU A 16 -3.33 -5.78 6.82
C LEU A 16 -2.02 -5.07 7.18
N ASP A 17 -1.99 -4.31 8.28
CA ASP A 17 -0.78 -3.61 8.75
C ASP A 17 0.37 -4.56 9.04
N SER A 18 0.08 -5.73 9.56
CA SER A 18 1.08 -6.76 9.90
C SER A 18 1.47 -7.67 8.73
N GLY A 19 0.77 -7.57 7.60
CA GLY A 19 0.96 -8.46 6.45
C GLY A 19 0.39 -9.86 6.65
N LYS A 20 -0.33 -10.12 7.74
CA LYS A 20 -0.97 -11.41 8.01
C LYS A 20 -2.07 -11.74 7.00
N VAL A 21 -2.74 -10.71 6.49
CA VAL A 21 -3.63 -10.81 5.35
C VAL A 21 -3.24 -9.78 4.29
N ARG A 22 -3.56 -10.08 3.04
CA ARG A 22 -3.31 -9.17 1.92
C ARG A 22 -4.49 -9.18 0.96
N VAL A 23 -4.61 -8.14 0.15
CA VAL A 23 -5.75 -7.94 -0.77
C VAL A 23 -5.76 -8.97 -1.89
N ALA A 24 -4.59 -9.38 -2.36
CA ALA A 24 -4.45 -10.47 -3.31
C ALA A 24 -3.18 -11.27 -3.03
N GLU A 25 -3.23 -12.56 -3.29
CA GLU A 25 -2.09 -13.48 -3.14
C GLU A 25 -2.07 -14.53 -4.23
N LYS A 26 -0.91 -15.12 -4.48
CA LYS A 26 -0.72 -16.15 -5.49
C LYS A 26 -1.07 -17.52 -4.90
N ILE A 27 -2.14 -18.13 -5.40
CA ILE A 27 -2.62 -19.45 -4.98
C ILE A 27 -2.55 -20.39 -6.19
N ASN A 28 -1.82 -21.49 -6.06
CA ASN A 28 -1.59 -22.43 -7.16
C ASN A 28 -1.09 -21.79 -8.46
N GLY A 29 -0.27 -20.76 -8.35
CA GLY A 29 0.31 -20.06 -9.49
C GLY A 29 -0.54 -18.91 -10.05
N GLU A 30 -1.76 -18.72 -9.58
CA GLU A 30 -2.66 -17.67 -10.04
C GLU A 30 -2.91 -16.63 -8.97
N TRP A 31 -3.03 -15.36 -9.36
CA TRP A 31 -3.37 -14.28 -8.47
C TRP A 31 -4.87 -14.26 -8.14
N VAL A 32 -5.19 -14.36 -6.86
CA VAL A 32 -6.56 -14.39 -6.34
C VAL A 32 -6.83 -13.14 -5.51
N THR A 33 -7.89 -12.41 -5.85
CA THR A 33 -8.33 -11.22 -5.10
C THR A 33 -9.27 -11.60 -3.97
N HIS A 34 -8.95 -11.21 -2.76
CA HIS A 34 -9.78 -11.35 -1.56
C HIS A 34 -10.79 -10.21 -1.47
N GLN A 35 -11.90 -10.33 -2.21
CA GLN A 35 -12.93 -9.29 -2.31
C GLN A 35 -13.46 -8.80 -0.96
N HIS A 36 -13.57 -9.70 0.02
CA HIS A 36 -14.06 -9.35 1.35
C HIS A 36 -13.13 -8.37 2.08
N ILE A 37 -11.81 -8.39 1.79
CA ILE A 37 -10.84 -7.44 2.34
C ILE A 37 -11.05 -6.06 1.69
N LYS A 38 -11.17 -6.00 0.36
CA LYS A 38 -11.48 -4.73 -0.34
C LYS A 38 -12.81 -4.14 0.12
N LYS A 39 -13.85 -4.96 0.28
CA LYS A 39 -15.14 -4.53 0.83
C LYS A 39 -15.02 -3.97 2.24
N ALA A 40 -14.19 -4.58 3.10
CA ALA A 40 -13.94 -4.07 4.46
C ALA A 40 -13.23 -2.70 4.42
N ILE A 41 -12.25 -2.53 3.53
CA ILE A 41 -11.57 -1.23 3.32
C ILE A 41 -12.59 -0.16 2.87
N MET A 42 -13.42 -0.45 1.86
CA MET A 42 -14.46 0.49 1.39
C MET A 42 -15.45 0.83 2.48
N LEU A 43 -15.87 -0.15 3.28
CA LEU A 43 -16.80 0.06 4.39
C LEU A 43 -16.19 0.98 5.45
N SER A 44 -14.89 0.87 5.73
CA SER A 44 -14.20 1.71 6.70
C SER A 44 -14.29 3.21 6.34
N PHE A 45 -14.23 3.57 5.05
CA PHE A 45 -14.42 4.95 4.62
C PHE A 45 -15.82 5.50 4.90
N ARG A 46 -16.85 4.63 4.98
CA ARG A 46 -18.22 5.03 5.33
C ARG A 46 -18.43 5.08 6.83
N MET A 47 -17.77 4.20 7.59
CA MET A 47 -17.96 4.07 9.03
C MET A 47 -17.28 5.17 9.84
N TYR A 48 -16.14 5.66 9.39
CA TYR A 48 -15.39 6.66 10.14
C TYR A 48 -15.69 8.09 9.66
N PRO A 49 -15.87 9.05 10.58
CA PRO A 49 -16.09 10.44 10.24
C PRO A 49 -14.83 11.07 9.66
N MET A 50 -15.00 12.23 9.07
CA MET A 50 -13.91 13.16 8.78
C MET A 50 -13.47 13.83 10.08
N GLU A 51 -12.18 13.99 10.26
CA GLU A 51 -11.59 14.68 11.42
C GLU A 51 -10.45 15.60 10.97
N ASN A 52 -10.16 16.57 11.82
CA ASN A 52 -9.04 17.49 11.64
C ASN A 52 -7.84 17.05 12.47
N LEU A 53 -6.65 17.15 11.91
CA LEU A 53 -5.38 16.99 12.60
C LEU A 53 -4.54 18.24 12.39
N ASN A 54 -4.25 18.95 13.48
CA ASN A 54 -3.37 20.09 13.46
C ASN A 54 -1.91 19.66 13.58
N GLY A 55 -1.06 20.17 12.71
CA GLY A 55 0.38 20.06 12.78
C GLY A 55 1.03 21.44 13.02
N PRO A 56 2.36 21.50 13.12
CA PRO A 56 3.06 22.73 13.43
C PRO A 56 2.94 23.81 12.35
N TYR A 57 2.77 23.44 11.09
CA TYR A 57 2.74 24.37 9.96
C TYR A 57 1.51 24.22 9.06
N SER A 58 0.68 23.19 9.30
CA SER A 58 -0.46 22.87 8.47
C SER A 58 -1.50 22.08 9.24
N SER A 59 -2.69 21.96 8.68
CA SER A 59 -3.70 21.04 9.18
C SER A 59 -4.17 20.13 8.05
N TRP A 60 -4.61 18.95 8.42
CA TRP A 60 -5.12 17.94 7.49
C TRP A 60 -6.55 17.57 7.88
N TYR A 61 -7.36 17.22 6.89
CA TYR A 61 -8.74 16.83 7.06
C TYR A 61 -9.02 15.57 6.26
N ASP A 62 -9.15 14.42 6.93
CA ASP A 62 -9.36 13.10 6.31
C ASP A 62 -10.14 12.20 7.26
N LYS A 63 -10.40 10.98 6.81
CA LYS A 63 -11.05 9.95 7.64
C LYS A 63 -10.24 9.68 8.90
N ALA A 64 -10.89 9.75 10.05
CA ALA A 64 -10.29 9.68 11.39
C ALA A 64 -9.27 8.53 11.55
N HIS A 65 -9.59 7.36 11.01
CA HIS A 65 -8.76 6.16 11.11
C HIS A 65 -7.51 6.18 10.19
N LEU A 66 -7.45 7.08 9.21
CA LEU A 66 -6.35 7.22 8.25
C LEU A 66 -5.50 8.46 8.50
N LEU A 67 -6.03 9.42 9.25
CA LEU A 67 -5.46 10.74 9.43
C LEU A 67 -4.07 10.70 10.07
N LYS A 68 -3.87 9.79 11.04
CA LYS A 68 -2.55 9.50 11.60
C LYS A 68 -1.96 8.29 10.85
N GLY A 69 -0.86 8.47 10.17
CA GLY A 69 -0.21 7.41 9.39
C GLY A 69 0.13 6.14 10.20
N LYS A 70 0.60 5.11 9.49
CA LYS A 70 0.97 3.80 10.06
C LYS A 70 1.93 3.89 11.24
N THR A 71 2.93 4.75 11.14
CA THR A 71 4.02 4.88 12.13
C THR A 71 3.74 5.92 13.22
N ALA A 72 2.52 6.47 13.27
CA ALA A 72 2.17 7.47 14.27
C ALA A 72 2.28 6.89 15.70
N GLY A 73 3.13 7.50 16.51
CA GLY A 73 3.38 7.06 17.89
C GLY A 73 4.37 5.91 18.03
N TRP A 74 5.02 5.48 16.94
CA TRP A 74 6.06 4.46 17.00
C TRP A 74 7.30 4.96 17.76
N THR A 75 7.86 4.09 18.57
CA THR A 75 9.15 4.28 19.22
C THR A 75 10.28 3.80 18.30
N LYS A 76 11.52 4.00 18.73
CA LYS A 76 12.71 3.46 18.04
C LYS A 76 12.62 1.93 17.93
N GLU A 77 12.21 1.27 19.01
CA GLU A 77 12.06 -0.18 19.09
C GLU A 77 11.01 -0.70 18.10
N ASP A 78 9.91 0.05 17.91
CA ASP A 78 8.89 -0.29 16.92
C ASP A 78 9.45 -0.26 15.49
N HIS A 79 10.25 0.76 15.16
CA HIS A 79 10.93 0.86 13.87
C HIS A 79 11.95 -0.25 13.65
N GLU A 80 12.77 -0.56 14.66
CA GLU A 80 13.75 -1.65 14.61
C GLU A 80 13.07 -3.01 14.42
N LYS A 81 11.97 -3.25 15.13
CA LYS A 81 11.17 -4.47 14.97
C LYS A 81 10.53 -4.60 13.59
N ALA A 82 10.01 -3.51 13.06
CA ALA A 82 9.43 -3.47 11.71
C ALA A 82 10.48 -3.69 10.62
N GLY A 83 11.70 -3.18 10.84
CA GLY A 83 12.88 -3.50 10.04
C GLY A 83 12.93 -2.85 8.66
N PHE A 84 12.10 -1.87 8.36
CA PHE A 84 12.19 -1.09 7.12
C PHE A 84 12.69 0.34 7.40
N ARG A 85 13.30 0.95 6.39
CA ARG A 85 13.75 2.35 6.43
C ARG A 85 12.70 3.27 5.80
N MET A 86 12.38 4.35 6.48
CA MET A 86 11.45 5.37 5.99
C MET A 86 12.06 6.75 6.22
N VAL A 87 12.23 7.54 5.16
CA VAL A 87 12.69 8.92 5.31
C VAL A 87 11.53 9.87 5.64
N PRO A 88 11.79 11.08 6.14
CA PRO A 88 10.74 12.07 6.35
C PRO A 88 9.89 12.33 5.10
N ASN A 89 8.64 12.69 5.30
CA ASN A 89 7.67 12.97 4.24
C ASN A 89 7.29 11.77 3.37
N SER A 90 7.25 10.58 3.97
CA SER A 90 6.75 9.35 3.36
C SER A 90 5.43 8.95 4.01
N PRO A 91 4.28 9.51 3.60
CA PRO A 91 2.99 9.11 4.16
C PRO A 91 2.69 7.64 3.86
N VAL A 92 2.58 6.85 4.92
CA VAL A 92 2.17 5.44 4.85
C VAL A 92 0.84 5.30 5.60
N ARG A 93 -0.23 4.98 4.89
CA ARG A 93 -1.56 4.83 5.49
C ARG A 93 -1.65 3.55 6.31
N LYS A 94 -2.39 3.62 7.42
CA LYS A 94 -2.78 2.42 8.18
C LYS A 94 -3.56 1.45 7.28
N GLY A 95 -3.34 0.15 7.49
CA GLY A 95 -3.89 -0.89 6.62
C GLY A 95 -3.06 -1.15 5.37
N SER A 96 -1.80 -0.72 5.35
CA SER A 96 -0.80 -1.13 4.37
C SER A 96 0.32 -1.91 5.04
N PHE A 97 0.95 -2.84 4.33
CA PHE A 97 2.09 -3.61 4.80
C PHE A 97 3.39 -3.13 4.15
N VAL A 98 4.45 -3.08 4.94
CA VAL A 98 5.82 -2.80 4.47
C VAL A 98 6.75 -3.84 5.09
N GLY A 99 7.39 -4.63 4.25
CA GLY A 99 8.29 -5.73 4.61
C GLY A 99 9.63 -5.26 5.15
N LYS A 100 10.37 -6.18 5.78
CA LYS A 100 11.72 -5.93 6.27
C LYS A 100 12.65 -5.51 5.14
N ASN A 101 13.65 -4.71 5.49
CA ASN A 101 14.66 -4.21 4.56
C ASN A 101 14.09 -3.38 3.39
N ALA A 102 12.78 -3.10 3.37
CA ALA A 102 12.22 -2.17 2.41
C ALA A 102 12.72 -0.74 2.68
N VAL A 103 12.80 0.06 1.62
CA VAL A 103 13.23 1.46 1.70
C VAL A 103 12.14 2.34 1.11
N LEU A 104 11.61 3.24 1.92
CA LEU A 104 10.64 4.25 1.51
C LEU A 104 11.35 5.61 1.48
N MET A 105 11.66 6.10 0.29
CA MET A 105 12.06 7.48 0.06
C MET A 105 10.80 8.37 0.16
N PRO A 106 10.87 9.72 0.07
CA PRO A 106 9.66 10.52 0.11
C PRO A 106 8.65 10.02 -0.92
N CYS A 107 7.69 9.21 -0.49
CA CYS A 107 6.76 8.47 -1.35
C CYS A 107 5.38 8.41 -0.68
N TYR A 108 4.39 7.89 -1.38
CA TYR A 108 3.06 7.69 -0.83
C TYR A 108 2.66 6.22 -0.88
N VAL A 109 2.23 5.66 0.26
CA VAL A 109 1.72 4.29 0.36
C VAL A 109 0.28 4.31 0.84
N ASN A 110 -0.63 3.85 -0.02
CA ASN A 110 -2.07 3.88 0.26
C ASN A 110 -2.55 2.62 0.99
N ILE A 111 -3.75 2.70 1.55
CA ILE A 111 -4.40 1.59 2.27
C ILE A 111 -4.53 0.35 1.40
N GLY A 112 -4.31 -0.83 1.97
CA GLY A 112 -4.37 -2.11 1.28
C GLY A 112 -3.14 -2.44 0.44
N ALA A 113 -2.22 -1.49 0.24
CA ALA A 113 -0.96 -1.77 -0.43
C ALA A 113 -0.12 -2.77 0.36
N TYR A 114 0.53 -3.68 -0.35
CA TYR A 114 1.46 -4.65 0.19
C TYR A 114 2.82 -4.45 -0.50
N ILE A 115 3.83 -4.09 0.26
CA ILE A 115 5.19 -3.89 -0.21
C ILE A 115 6.05 -4.94 0.48
N ASP A 116 6.59 -5.88 -0.29
CA ASP A 116 7.33 -7.00 0.27
C ASP A 116 8.80 -6.64 0.58
N GLU A 117 9.50 -7.60 1.14
CA GLU A 117 10.85 -7.47 1.68
C GLU A 117 11.86 -6.96 0.64
N GLY A 118 12.76 -6.07 1.08
CA GLY A 118 13.86 -5.57 0.27
C GLY A 118 13.47 -4.60 -0.86
N THR A 119 12.19 -4.29 -1.01
CA THR A 119 11.70 -3.42 -2.08
C THR A 119 11.92 -1.94 -1.76
N MET A 120 12.34 -1.18 -2.78
CA MET A 120 12.45 0.28 -2.69
C MET A 120 11.26 0.96 -3.38
N ILE A 121 10.61 1.87 -2.67
CA ILE A 121 9.70 2.87 -3.23
C ILE A 121 10.44 4.20 -3.22
N ASP A 122 10.90 4.61 -4.39
CA ASP A 122 11.83 5.72 -4.53
C ASP A 122 11.14 7.10 -4.48
N THR A 123 11.89 8.16 -4.64
CA THR A 123 11.48 9.56 -4.46
C THR A 123 10.26 9.92 -5.31
N PHE A 124 9.19 10.36 -4.63
CA PHE A 124 7.90 10.71 -5.22
C PHE A 124 7.19 9.58 -5.98
N ALA A 125 7.66 8.34 -5.82
CA ALA A 125 6.92 7.19 -6.29
C ALA A 125 5.70 6.91 -5.40
N ARG A 126 4.76 6.10 -5.90
CA ARG A 126 3.54 5.77 -5.16
C ARG A 126 3.16 4.31 -5.27
N ALA A 127 2.70 3.76 -4.16
CA ALA A 127 2.00 2.49 -4.08
C ALA A 127 0.51 2.78 -3.86
N GLY A 128 -0.29 2.60 -4.90
CA GLY A 128 -1.73 2.86 -4.92
C GLY A 128 -2.51 1.90 -4.02
N SER A 129 -3.78 2.22 -3.78
CA SER A 129 -4.63 1.41 -2.91
C SER A 129 -4.71 -0.04 -3.40
N CYS A 130 -4.49 -0.97 -2.49
CA CYS A 130 -4.58 -2.42 -2.75
C CYS A 130 -3.51 -3.00 -3.68
N CYS A 131 -2.57 -2.22 -4.24
CA CYS A 131 -1.51 -2.78 -5.08
C CYS A 131 -0.66 -3.78 -4.30
N GLN A 132 -0.09 -4.75 -5.02
CA GLN A 132 0.75 -5.79 -4.44
C GLN A 132 2.12 -5.72 -5.11
N ILE A 133 3.15 -5.41 -4.34
CA ILE A 133 4.53 -5.28 -4.82
C ILE A 133 5.38 -6.34 -4.15
N GLY A 134 6.00 -7.18 -4.94
CA GLY A 134 6.83 -8.31 -4.51
C GLY A 134 8.16 -7.90 -3.89
N LYS A 135 9.04 -8.88 -3.70
CA LYS A 135 10.34 -8.73 -3.07
C LYS A 135 11.37 -8.12 -4.01
N ASN A 136 12.32 -7.40 -3.42
CA ASN A 136 13.50 -6.88 -4.12
C ASN A 136 13.17 -6.08 -5.38
N CYS A 137 12.00 -5.44 -5.41
CA CYS A 137 11.62 -4.55 -6.51
C CYS A 137 12.23 -3.17 -6.34
N HIS A 138 12.39 -2.47 -7.45
CA HIS A 138 12.72 -1.05 -7.43
C HIS A 138 11.64 -0.29 -8.19
N ILE A 139 10.81 0.46 -7.47
CA ILE A 139 9.84 1.38 -8.03
C ILE A 139 10.51 2.75 -8.07
N SER A 140 11.06 3.09 -9.24
CA SER A 140 11.95 4.24 -9.39
C SER A 140 11.25 5.59 -9.20
N ALA A 141 12.03 6.64 -9.10
CA ALA A 141 11.56 7.99 -8.80
C ALA A 141 10.40 8.44 -9.71
N GLY A 142 9.35 8.99 -9.10
CA GLY A 142 8.17 9.49 -9.80
C GLY A 142 7.26 8.42 -10.41
N SER A 143 7.61 7.13 -10.25
CA SER A 143 6.81 6.05 -10.81
C SER A 143 5.58 5.74 -9.96
N GLY A 144 4.57 5.14 -10.58
CA GLY A 144 3.34 4.78 -9.90
C GLY A 144 2.91 3.33 -10.15
N VAL A 145 2.53 2.68 -9.05
CA VAL A 145 1.75 1.44 -9.11
C VAL A 145 0.32 1.80 -8.77
N GLY A 146 -0.57 1.72 -9.74
CA GLY A 146 -1.94 2.20 -9.63
C GLY A 146 -2.77 1.45 -8.61
N GLY A 147 -3.72 2.16 -8.03
CA GLY A 147 -4.66 1.59 -7.06
C GLY A 147 -5.92 1.06 -7.74
N VAL A 148 -6.35 -0.15 -7.35
CA VAL A 148 -7.62 -0.72 -7.77
C VAL A 148 -8.40 -1.15 -6.52
N LEU A 149 -8.95 -0.18 -5.80
CA LEU A 149 -9.84 -0.45 -4.66
C LEU A 149 -11.23 -0.85 -5.15
N GLU A 150 -11.73 -0.16 -6.15
CA GLU A 150 -13.03 -0.40 -6.80
C GLU A 150 -12.86 -0.76 -8.27
N PRO A 151 -13.67 -1.69 -8.79
CA PRO A 151 -14.63 -2.52 -8.07
C PRO A 151 -13.96 -3.64 -7.25
N ALA A 152 -14.69 -4.15 -6.24
CA ALA A 152 -14.13 -5.10 -5.27
C ALA A 152 -13.61 -6.40 -5.90
N GLN A 153 -14.22 -6.87 -6.99
CA GLN A 153 -13.83 -8.08 -7.70
C GLN A 153 -12.60 -7.90 -8.61
N ALA A 154 -12.26 -6.66 -8.98
CA ALA A 154 -11.14 -6.42 -9.87
C ALA A 154 -9.81 -6.81 -9.22
N LEU A 155 -8.92 -7.40 -10.00
CA LEU A 155 -7.56 -7.67 -9.58
C LEU A 155 -6.84 -6.34 -9.28
N PRO A 156 -6.14 -6.21 -8.17
CA PRO A 156 -5.28 -5.05 -7.96
C PRO A 156 -4.07 -5.09 -8.90
N THR A 157 -3.43 -3.95 -9.11
CA THR A 157 -2.16 -3.91 -9.84
C THR A 157 -1.09 -4.68 -9.08
N ILE A 158 -0.36 -5.54 -9.77
CA ILE A 158 0.62 -6.46 -9.19
C ILE A 158 1.97 -6.28 -9.84
N ILE A 159 2.98 -6.10 -9.04
CA ILE A 159 4.39 -6.14 -9.42
C ILE A 159 4.98 -7.38 -8.73
N GLU A 160 5.38 -8.38 -9.49
CA GLU A 160 5.98 -9.60 -8.92
C GLU A 160 7.43 -9.34 -8.45
N ASP A 161 8.11 -10.38 -7.95
CA ASP A 161 9.44 -10.23 -7.35
C ASP A 161 10.51 -9.78 -8.36
N ASN A 162 11.54 -9.10 -7.88
CA ASN A 162 12.73 -8.71 -8.66
C ASN A 162 12.44 -7.81 -9.86
N VAL A 163 11.36 -7.05 -9.85
CA VAL A 163 10.98 -6.12 -10.93
C VAL A 163 11.67 -4.78 -10.75
N PHE A 164 12.21 -4.26 -11.85
CA PHE A 164 12.67 -2.88 -11.96
C PHE A 164 11.68 -2.05 -12.78
N LEU A 165 11.06 -1.06 -12.16
CA LEU A 165 10.18 -0.11 -12.81
C LEU A 165 10.93 1.21 -12.99
N GLY A 166 11.25 1.56 -14.24
CA GLY A 166 12.02 2.75 -14.60
C GLY A 166 11.32 4.05 -14.18
N ALA A 167 12.10 5.09 -13.94
CA ALA A 167 11.61 6.38 -13.46
C ALA A 167 10.46 6.95 -14.31
N MET A 168 9.50 7.62 -13.66
CA MET A 168 8.34 8.24 -14.31
C MET A 168 7.44 7.27 -15.08
N SER A 169 7.49 5.98 -14.75
CA SER A 169 6.62 4.96 -15.35
C SER A 169 5.36 4.75 -14.52
N GLU A 170 4.31 4.25 -15.16
CA GLU A 170 3.01 4.01 -14.54
C GLU A 170 2.49 2.61 -14.92
N VAL A 171 2.13 1.79 -13.94
CA VAL A 171 1.46 0.51 -14.13
C VAL A 171 0.13 0.55 -13.41
N VAL A 172 -0.97 0.37 -14.15
CA VAL A 172 -2.34 0.61 -13.63
C VAL A 172 -3.30 -0.52 -14.01
N GLU A 173 -4.57 -0.37 -13.61
CA GLU A 173 -5.71 -1.16 -14.08
C GLU A 173 -5.59 -2.68 -13.84
N GLY A 174 -4.94 -3.09 -12.75
CA GLY A 174 -4.84 -4.51 -12.42
C GLY A 174 -3.87 -5.30 -13.31
N VAL A 175 -2.98 -4.62 -14.02
CA VAL A 175 -1.91 -5.27 -14.77
C VAL A 175 -0.99 -6.03 -13.83
N ILE A 176 -0.54 -7.20 -14.26
CA ILE A 176 0.49 -8.00 -13.59
C ILE A 176 1.80 -7.80 -14.36
N VAL A 177 2.81 -7.28 -13.67
CA VAL A 177 4.19 -7.27 -14.17
C VAL A 177 4.90 -8.47 -13.59
N GLY A 178 5.27 -9.41 -14.46
CA GLY A 178 5.87 -10.69 -14.06
C GLY A 178 7.26 -10.54 -13.46
N GLU A 179 7.65 -11.55 -12.68
CA GLU A 179 8.92 -11.61 -11.97
C GLU A 179 10.13 -11.33 -12.89
N GLY A 180 11.08 -10.54 -12.37
CA GLY A 180 12.32 -10.20 -13.06
C GLY A 180 12.17 -9.24 -14.25
N SER A 181 10.98 -8.71 -14.47
CA SER A 181 10.75 -7.75 -15.57
C SER A 181 11.50 -6.44 -15.33
N VAL A 182 11.97 -5.84 -16.42
CA VAL A 182 12.58 -4.52 -16.43
C VAL A 182 11.79 -3.61 -17.37
N LEU A 183 11.17 -2.58 -16.80
CA LEU A 183 10.47 -1.55 -17.55
C LEU A 183 11.37 -0.33 -17.69
N SER A 184 11.51 0.16 -18.93
CA SER A 184 12.24 1.39 -19.22
C SER A 184 11.56 2.60 -18.56
N MET A 185 12.29 3.69 -18.39
CA MET A 185 11.70 4.94 -17.90
C MET A 185 10.60 5.46 -18.82
N GLY A 186 9.59 6.10 -18.24
CA GLY A 186 8.51 6.73 -18.99
C GLY A 186 7.52 5.76 -19.64
N MET A 187 7.44 4.52 -19.16
CA MET A 187 6.48 3.53 -19.66
C MET A 187 5.13 3.69 -18.99
N TYR A 188 4.05 3.65 -19.78
CA TYR A 188 2.66 3.68 -19.30
C TYR A 188 1.98 2.38 -19.70
N ILE A 189 1.59 1.57 -18.71
CA ILE A 189 1.03 0.24 -18.92
C ILE A 189 -0.31 0.13 -18.20
N GLY A 190 -1.36 -0.09 -18.97
CA GLY A 190 -2.73 -0.32 -18.53
C GLY A 190 -3.35 -1.47 -19.32
N GLN A 191 -4.64 -1.70 -19.07
CA GLN A 191 -5.44 -2.69 -19.83
C GLN A 191 -6.21 -2.03 -20.99
N SER A 192 -6.36 -0.71 -20.96
CA SER A 192 -7.06 0.07 -21.97
C SER A 192 -6.13 0.58 -23.06
#